data_f596ba7a21f6a8a0cefae15e64161b7b
#
_entry.id   f596ba7a21f6a8a0cefae15e64161b7b
#
_cell.length_a   1.000
_cell.length_b   1.000
_cell.length_c   1.000
_cell.angle_alpha   90.00
_cell.angle_beta   90.00
_cell.angle_gamma   90.00
#
_symmetry.space_group_name_H-M   'P 1'
#
loop_
_entity.id
_entity.type
_entity.pdbx_description
1 polymer ?
#
loop_
_entity_poly.entity_id
_entity_poly.type
_entity_poly.pdbx_seq_one_letter_code
_entity_poly.pdbx_strand_id
1 'polypeptide(L)'
;MIIIILVKRIVRHIFILPILLIALVLTKITEYVYVSQLLSLIPFKTGIILRNYFYRLTLKKCGKGVVVNFGTIISYKESRIGNNVWLGVNNVFGRVDILDNVITAQGCQFASGKKGHGIERVDIPIVQQPGEKTTLIIGPDVWFGANCTTIANVGEGCVIGSGTVVVKDIPDWSIAVGNPAKIIKKRK
;
A
#
# COMPACT_ATOMS: atom_id res chain seq x y z
N MET A 1 0.53 -36.83 -0.74
CA MET A 1 0.46 -35.44 -0.26
C MET A 1 1.22 -34.47 -1.16
N ILE A 2 2.50 -34.68 -1.48
CA ILE A 2 3.35 -33.80 -2.31
C ILE A 2 2.77 -33.61 -3.73
N ILE A 3 2.34 -34.68 -4.40
CA ILE A 3 1.78 -34.64 -5.77
C ILE A 3 0.54 -33.75 -5.83
N ILE A 4 -0.38 -33.84 -4.86
CA ILE A 4 -1.59 -33.00 -4.81
C ILE A 4 -1.23 -31.52 -4.65
N ILE A 5 -0.21 -31.20 -3.86
CA ILE A 5 0.27 -29.82 -3.69
C ILE A 5 0.87 -29.30 -5.00
N LEU A 6 1.66 -30.12 -5.69
CA LEU A 6 2.28 -29.78 -6.96
C LEU A 6 1.22 -29.52 -8.05
N VAL A 7 0.24 -30.45 -8.19
CA VAL A 7 -0.87 -30.31 -9.13
C VAL A 7 -1.68 -29.04 -8.85
N LYS A 8 -2.07 -28.77 -7.60
CA LYS A 8 -2.76 -27.52 -7.22
C LYS A 8 -1.93 -26.27 -7.54
N ARG A 9 -0.61 -26.35 -7.42
CA ARG A 9 0.30 -25.25 -7.77
C ARG A 9 0.32 -25.02 -9.29
N ILE A 10 0.47 -26.07 -10.09
CA ILE A 10 0.49 -26.00 -11.56
C ILE A 10 -0.83 -25.44 -12.08
N VAL A 11 -1.97 -26.04 -11.69
CA VAL A 11 -3.32 -25.59 -12.10
C VAL A 11 -3.49 -24.11 -11.80
N ARG A 12 -3.14 -23.66 -10.61
CA ARG A 12 -3.23 -22.26 -10.23
C ARG A 12 -2.40 -21.33 -11.13
N HIS A 13 -1.18 -21.72 -11.52
CA HIS A 13 -0.34 -20.89 -12.40
C HIS A 13 -0.86 -20.85 -13.83
N ILE A 14 -1.54 -21.89 -14.32
CA ILE A 14 -2.21 -21.90 -15.62
C ILE A 14 -3.27 -20.77 -15.67
N PHE A 15 -4.02 -20.53 -14.59
CA PHE A 15 -5.00 -19.43 -14.52
C PHE A 15 -4.36 -18.07 -14.25
N ILE A 16 -3.30 -18.01 -13.44
CA ILE A 16 -2.66 -16.74 -13.07
C ILE A 16 -1.95 -16.12 -14.27
N LEU A 17 -1.22 -16.92 -15.06
CA LEU A 17 -0.34 -16.40 -16.11
C LEU A 17 -1.09 -15.61 -17.19
N PRO A 18 -2.21 -16.09 -17.78
CA PRO A 18 -2.96 -15.30 -18.75
C PRO A 18 -3.49 -13.99 -18.18
N ILE A 19 -4.03 -14.01 -16.95
CA ILE A 19 -4.55 -12.80 -16.30
C ILE A 19 -3.41 -11.80 -16.04
N LEU A 20 -2.25 -12.27 -15.61
CA LEU A 20 -1.07 -11.44 -15.41
C LEU A 20 -0.61 -10.79 -16.72
N LEU A 21 -0.54 -11.54 -17.81
CA LEU A 21 -0.16 -11.01 -19.12
C LEU A 21 -1.14 -9.93 -19.60
N ILE A 22 -2.43 -10.19 -19.48
CA ILE A 22 -3.47 -9.20 -19.80
C ILE A 22 -3.29 -7.95 -18.93
N ALA A 23 -3.10 -8.10 -17.62
CA ALA A 23 -2.90 -6.98 -16.72
C ALA A 23 -1.66 -6.15 -17.09
N LEU A 24 -0.55 -6.80 -17.47
CA LEU A 24 0.67 -6.10 -17.93
C LEU A 24 0.44 -5.31 -19.21
N VAL A 25 -0.31 -5.85 -20.18
CA VAL A 25 -0.70 -5.14 -21.40
C VAL A 25 -1.60 -3.95 -21.04
N LEU A 26 -2.60 -4.14 -20.19
CA LEU A 26 -3.51 -3.08 -19.75
C LEU A 26 -2.77 -1.89 -19.12
N THR A 27 -1.65 -2.11 -18.41
CA THR A 27 -0.87 -0.99 -17.87
C THR A 27 -0.24 -0.07 -18.93
N LYS A 28 -0.28 -0.46 -20.22
CA LYS A 28 0.22 0.35 -21.34
C LYS A 28 -0.84 1.17 -22.05
N ILE A 29 -2.11 0.81 -21.86
CA ILE A 29 -3.24 1.39 -22.58
C ILE A 29 -4.26 2.06 -21.63
N THR A 30 -4.12 1.90 -20.31
CA THR A 30 -4.97 2.55 -19.32
C THR A 30 -4.17 2.99 -18.10
N GLU A 31 -4.81 3.74 -17.21
CA GLU A 31 -4.19 4.18 -15.95
C GLU A 31 -3.81 2.99 -15.06
N TYR A 32 -2.61 3.03 -14.51
CA TYR A 32 -2.08 1.96 -13.65
C TYR A 32 -3.02 1.61 -12.48
N VAL A 33 -3.66 2.63 -11.89
CA VAL A 33 -4.58 2.44 -10.77
C VAL A 33 -5.77 1.58 -11.13
N TYR A 34 -6.33 1.67 -12.34
CA TYR A 34 -7.47 0.86 -12.76
C TYR A 34 -7.11 -0.63 -12.86
N VAL A 35 -5.91 -0.94 -13.34
CA VAL A 35 -5.41 -2.32 -13.35
C VAL A 35 -5.22 -2.84 -11.93
N SER A 36 -4.64 -2.03 -11.04
CA SER A 36 -4.49 -2.35 -9.62
C SER A 36 -5.84 -2.63 -8.96
N GLN A 37 -6.87 -1.81 -9.24
CA GLN A 37 -8.25 -2.01 -8.75
C GLN A 37 -8.84 -3.32 -9.24
N LEU A 38 -8.77 -3.61 -10.54
CA LEU A 38 -9.28 -4.87 -11.10
C LEU A 38 -8.64 -6.10 -10.43
N LEU A 39 -7.32 -6.09 -10.27
CA LEU A 39 -6.61 -7.19 -9.63
C LEU A 39 -6.89 -7.29 -8.13
N SER A 40 -7.25 -6.19 -7.47
CA SER A 40 -7.59 -6.17 -6.05
C SER A 40 -8.82 -7.00 -5.73
N LEU A 41 -9.77 -7.11 -6.67
CA LEU A 41 -11.05 -7.81 -6.52
C LEU A 41 -10.94 -9.32 -6.71
N ILE A 42 -9.79 -9.85 -7.13
CA ILE A 42 -9.62 -11.30 -7.27
C ILE A 42 -9.41 -11.92 -5.88
N PRO A 43 -10.34 -12.78 -5.42
CA PRO A 43 -10.31 -13.31 -4.07
C PRO A 43 -9.32 -14.47 -3.90
N PHE A 44 -9.23 -14.99 -2.70
CA PHE A 44 -8.47 -16.17 -2.28
C PHE A 44 -6.95 -16.04 -2.47
N LYS A 45 -6.26 -17.15 -2.23
CA LYS A 45 -4.81 -17.26 -2.37
C LYS A 45 -4.32 -16.99 -3.80
N THR A 46 -5.16 -17.28 -4.79
CA THR A 46 -4.89 -16.99 -6.21
C THR A 46 -4.73 -15.49 -6.44
N GLY A 47 -5.64 -14.67 -5.90
CA GLY A 47 -5.54 -13.21 -5.99
C GLY A 47 -4.30 -12.64 -5.30
N ILE A 48 -3.95 -13.14 -4.11
CA ILE A 48 -2.72 -12.72 -3.40
C ILE A 48 -1.48 -13.00 -4.26
N ILE A 49 -1.38 -14.19 -4.85
CA ILE A 49 -0.23 -14.57 -5.67
C ILE A 49 -0.17 -13.75 -6.95
N LEU A 50 -1.31 -13.53 -7.60
CA LEU A 50 -1.40 -12.72 -8.81
C LEU A 50 -0.98 -11.27 -8.55
N ARG A 51 -1.49 -10.63 -7.50
CA ARG A 51 -1.09 -9.27 -7.08
C ARG A 51 0.40 -9.21 -6.75
N ASN A 52 0.93 -10.21 -6.07
CA ASN A 52 2.35 -10.28 -5.76
C ASN A 52 3.20 -10.29 -7.04
N TYR A 53 2.88 -11.14 -8.04
CA TYR A 53 3.59 -11.15 -9.32
C TYR A 53 3.44 -9.82 -10.06
N PHE A 54 2.22 -9.28 -10.13
CA PHE A 54 1.96 -8.01 -10.79
C PHE A 54 2.79 -6.88 -10.20
N TYR A 55 2.75 -6.69 -8.87
CA TYR A 55 3.51 -5.62 -8.22
C TYR A 55 5.03 -5.83 -8.29
N ARG A 56 5.51 -7.06 -8.26
CA ARG A 56 6.94 -7.35 -8.47
C ARG A 56 7.46 -7.00 -9.85
N LEU A 57 6.61 -7.05 -10.86
CA LEU A 57 6.95 -6.73 -12.25
C LEU A 57 6.72 -5.26 -12.61
N THR A 58 5.89 -4.55 -11.86
CA THR A 58 5.42 -3.22 -12.28
C THR A 58 5.81 -2.09 -11.35
N LEU A 59 5.99 -2.32 -10.05
CA LEU A 59 6.46 -1.29 -9.12
C LEU A 59 7.94 -1.02 -9.30
N LYS A 60 8.36 0.20 -8.95
CA LYS A 60 9.77 0.60 -8.96
C LYS A 60 10.65 -0.32 -8.10
N LYS A 61 10.09 -0.88 -7.01
CA LYS A 61 10.69 -1.93 -6.18
C LYS A 61 9.57 -2.72 -5.49
N CYS A 62 9.68 -4.05 -5.48
CA CYS A 62 8.86 -4.91 -4.65
C CYS A 62 9.71 -6.09 -4.16
N GLY A 63 9.92 -6.15 -2.86
CA GLY A 63 10.80 -7.10 -2.18
C GLY A 63 10.24 -8.52 -2.12
N LYS A 64 10.95 -9.38 -1.37
CA LYS A 64 10.53 -10.76 -1.10
C LYS A 64 9.56 -10.81 0.08
N GLY A 65 8.69 -11.83 0.13
CA GLY A 65 7.77 -12.03 1.26
C GLY A 65 6.64 -10.98 1.36
N VAL A 66 6.38 -10.24 0.27
CA VAL A 66 5.28 -9.26 0.24
C VAL A 66 3.95 -9.99 0.11
N VAL A 67 2.97 -9.60 0.92
CA VAL A 67 1.58 -10.09 0.85
C VAL A 67 0.67 -8.89 0.64
N VAL A 68 -0.08 -8.90 -0.47
CA VAL A 68 -1.09 -7.88 -0.76
C VAL A 68 -2.47 -8.54 -0.72
N ASN A 69 -3.27 -8.22 0.31
CA ASN A 69 -4.56 -8.84 0.53
C ASN A 69 -5.66 -8.27 -0.38
N PHE A 70 -6.82 -8.94 -0.37
CA PHE A 70 -8.02 -8.61 -1.15
C PHE A 70 -8.43 -7.15 -0.97
N GLY A 71 -8.87 -6.49 -2.04
CA GLY A 71 -9.32 -5.10 -2.04
C GLY A 71 -8.19 -4.07 -1.89
N THR A 72 -6.93 -4.49 -1.71
CA THR A 72 -5.81 -3.57 -1.52
C THR A 72 -5.25 -3.08 -2.84
N ILE A 73 -5.11 -1.76 -2.96
CA ILE A 73 -4.74 -1.01 -4.16
C ILE A 73 -3.47 -0.23 -3.91
N ILE A 74 -2.52 -0.28 -4.85
CA ILE A 74 -1.37 0.62 -4.92
C ILE A 74 -1.52 1.47 -6.18
N SER A 75 -1.70 2.77 -6.01
CA SER A 75 -2.14 3.65 -7.11
C SER A 75 -1.01 4.09 -8.04
N TYR A 76 0.25 4.02 -7.60
CA TYR A 76 1.40 4.55 -8.35
C TYR A 76 2.49 3.51 -8.52
N LYS A 77 2.90 3.25 -9.77
CA LYS A 77 4.00 2.33 -10.12
C LYS A 77 5.37 2.80 -9.61
N GLU A 78 5.51 4.08 -9.30
CA GLU A 78 6.71 4.68 -8.71
C GLU A 78 6.91 4.28 -7.25
N SER A 79 5.91 3.67 -6.60
CA SER A 79 5.99 3.19 -5.22
C SER A 79 7.04 2.10 -5.06
N ARG A 80 7.60 2.02 -3.84
CA ARG A 80 8.55 0.98 -3.46
C ARG A 80 8.02 0.23 -2.25
N ILE A 81 8.19 -1.09 -2.26
CA ILE A 81 7.86 -1.96 -1.15
C ILE A 81 9.07 -2.82 -0.80
N GLY A 82 9.44 -2.84 0.45
CA GLY A 82 10.53 -3.63 1.01
C GLY A 82 10.21 -5.12 1.13
N ASN A 83 11.00 -5.82 1.94
CA ASN A 83 10.83 -7.24 2.20
C ASN A 83 9.89 -7.48 3.38
N ASN A 84 9.22 -8.65 3.40
CA ASN A 84 8.34 -9.09 4.49
C ASN A 84 7.26 -8.08 4.85
N VAL A 85 6.67 -7.44 3.85
CA VAL A 85 5.60 -6.46 4.03
C VAL A 85 4.24 -7.13 3.88
N TRP A 86 3.37 -6.93 4.87
CA TRP A 86 2.01 -7.45 4.86
C TRP A 86 1.01 -6.31 4.78
N LEU A 87 0.37 -6.17 3.63
CA LEU A 87 -0.69 -5.19 3.39
C LEU A 87 -2.05 -5.85 3.60
N GLY A 88 -2.80 -5.36 4.58
CA GLY A 88 -4.11 -5.87 5.00
C GLY A 88 -5.18 -5.74 3.90
N VAL A 89 -6.41 -6.12 4.23
CA VAL A 89 -7.56 -6.08 3.33
C VAL A 89 -8.04 -4.63 3.15
N ASN A 90 -8.47 -4.27 1.93
CA ASN A 90 -9.08 -2.98 1.59
C ASN A 90 -8.23 -1.75 1.96
N ASN A 91 -6.92 -1.86 1.82
CA ASN A 91 -6.04 -0.70 1.98
C ASN A 91 -5.88 0.04 0.66
N VAL A 92 -5.69 1.36 0.73
CA VAL A 92 -5.37 2.17 -0.44
C VAL A 92 -4.06 2.92 -0.21
N PHE A 93 -3.14 2.68 -1.12
CA PHE A 93 -1.84 3.33 -1.11
C PHE A 93 -1.72 4.31 -2.28
N GLY A 94 -1.47 5.57 -1.96
CA GLY A 94 -0.97 6.56 -2.89
C GLY A 94 0.48 6.25 -3.29
N ARG A 95 1.28 7.29 -3.51
CA ARG A 95 2.71 7.13 -3.79
C ARG A 95 3.48 6.93 -2.49
N VAL A 96 4.01 5.72 -2.28
CA VAL A 96 4.61 5.30 -1.01
C VAL A 96 5.97 4.62 -1.21
N ASP A 97 6.85 4.80 -0.23
CA ASP A 97 8.05 3.99 0.00
C ASP A 97 7.88 3.29 1.35
N ILE A 98 7.51 2.01 1.32
CA ILE A 98 7.35 1.16 2.50
C ILE A 98 8.63 0.34 2.65
N LEU A 99 9.29 0.45 3.80
CA LEU A 99 10.51 -0.30 4.08
C LEU A 99 10.20 -1.73 4.57
N ASP A 100 11.21 -2.43 5.09
CA ASP A 100 11.09 -3.85 5.43
C ASP A 100 10.25 -4.10 6.69
N ASN A 101 9.60 -5.27 6.79
CA ASN A 101 8.89 -5.76 7.98
C ASN A 101 7.69 -4.90 8.41
N VAL A 102 6.99 -4.28 7.48
CA VAL A 102 5.81 -3.46 7.78
C VAL A 102 4.53 -4.29 7.70
N ILE A 103 3.66 -4.08 8.67
CA ILE A 103 2.32 -4.69 8.72
C ILE A 103 1.26 -3.60 8.75
N THR A 104 0.27 -3.70 7.87
CA THR A 104 -0.94 -2.89 7.94
C THR A 104 -2.15 -3.79 8.18
N ALA A 105 -3.02 -3.43 9.11
CA ALA A 105 -4.32 -4.07 9.25
C ALA A 105 -5.27 -3.64 8.11
N GLN A 106 -6.54 -3.95 8.20
CA GLN A 106 -7.53 -3.63 7.16
C GLN A 106 -7.90 -2.14 7.15
N GLY A 107 -8.34 -1.65 5.98
CA GLY A 107 -9.00 -0.36 5.81
C GLY A 107 -8.08 0.86 5.92
N CYS A 108 -6.76 0.68 5.90
CA CYS A 108 -5.81 1.78 6.03
C CYS A 108 -5.70 2.59 4.73
N GLN A 109 -5.55 3.92 4.86
CA GLN A 109 -5.44 4.88 3.78
C GLN A 109 -4.10 5.62 3.86
N PHE A 110 -3.33 5.58 2.78
CA PHE A 110 -2.01 6.21 2.68
C PHE A 110 -2.01 7.19 1.51
N ALA A 111 -2.13 8.49 1.81
CA ALA A 111 -2.17 9.52 0.77
C ALA A 111 -0.75 9.85 0.23
N SER A 112 -0.69 10.46 -0.94
CA SER A 112 0.57 10.92 -1.57
C SER A 112 1.01 12.29 -1.01
N GLY A 113 1.10 12.39 0.32
CA GLY A 113 1.49 13.62 1.03
C GLY A 113 0.35 14.61 1.29
N LYS A 114 0.73 15.77 1.85
CA LYS A 114 -0.21 16.77 2.40
C LYS A 114 -0.72 17.79 1.37
N LYS A 115 -0.05 17.93 0.23
CA LYS A 115 -0.28 18.97 -0.76
C LYS A 115 -0.87 18.42 -2.06
N GLY A 116 -1.82 17.49 -1.97
CA GLY A 116 -2.47 16.89 -3.14
C GLY A 116 -3.20 17.89 -4.04
N HIS A 117 -3.58 19.03 -3.50
CA HIS A 117 -4.12 20.20 -4.20
C HIS A 117 -3.58 21.48 -3.55
N GLY A 118 -3.44 22.56 -4.34
CA GLY A 118 -3.20 23.91 -3.81
C GLY A 118 -4.47 24.40 -3.12
N ILE A 119 -4.31 25.15 -2.03
CA ILE A 119 -5.41 25.70 -1.23
C ILE A 119 -5.19 27.16 -0.85
N GLU A 120 -4.09 27.75 -1.27
CA GLU A 120 -3.70 29.13 -0.87
C GLU A 120 -4.55 30.20 -1.57
N ARG A 121 -5.02 29.93 -2.77
CA ARG A 121 -5.85 30.88 -3.53
C ARG A 121 -7.32 30.67 -3.22
N VAL A 122 -8.00 31.76 -2.80
CA VAL A 122 -9.45 31.76 -2.49
C VAL A 122 -10.30 32.29 -3.64
N ASP A 123 -9.66 32.84 -4.67
CA ASP A 123 -10.30 33.44 -5.86
C ASP A 123 -10.56 32.43 -6.99
N ILE A 124 -9.98 31.21 -6.90
CA ILE A 124 -10.24 30.12 -7.84
C ILE A 124 -10.59 28.82 -7.09
N PRO A 125 -11.40 27.94 -7.69
CA PRO A 125 -11.74 26.64 -7.10
C PRO A 125 -10.50 25.78 -6.82
N ILE A 126 -10.53 24.98 -5.74
CA ILE A 126 -9.43 24.07 -5.35
C ILE A 126 -9.06 23.11 -6.50
N VAL A 127 -10.03 22.62 -7.26
CA VAL A 127 -9.81 21.70 -8.40
C VAL A 127 -8.93 22.31 -9.50
N GLN A 128 -8.85 23.63 -9.58
CA GLN A 128 -8.01 24.36 -10.56
C GLN A 128 -6.62 24.71 -10.01
N GLN A 129 -6.38 24.48 -8.71
CA GLN A 129 -5.10 24.77 -8.10
C GLN A 129 -4.18 23.54 -8.21
N PRO A 130 -2.96 23.70 -8.75
CA PRO A 130 -2.03 22.60 -8.88
C PRO A 130 -1.65 22.06 -7.50
N GLY A 131 -1.55 20.75 -7.40
CA GLY A 131 -1.07 20.06 -6.22
C GLY A 131 0.30 19.41 -6.44
N GLU A 132 0.95 19.06 -5.35
CA GLU A 132 2.22 18.33 -5.33
C GLU A 132 2.02 16.93 -4.74
N LYS A 133 2.35 15.91 -5.52
CA LYS A 133 2.32 14.51 -5.05
C LYS A 133 3.70 14.17 -4.49
N THR A 134 3.81 14.11 -3.19
CA THR A 134 5.03 13.67 -2.52
C THR A 134 4.99 12.17 -2.24
N THR A 135 6.16 11.55 -2.04
CA THR A 135 6.23 10.13 -1.64
C THR A 135 6.15 10.04 -0.13
N LEU A 136 5.18 9.29 0.37
CA LEU A 136 5.04 8.99 1.79
C LEU A 136 6.02 7.88 2.18
N ILE A 137 6.82 8.11 3.22
CA ILE A 137 7.83 7.16 3.69
C ILE A 137 7.35 6.46 4.96
N ILE A 138 7.36 5.13 4.95
CA ILE A 138 7.09 4.28 6.11
C ILE A 138 8.36 3.52 6.44
N GLY A 139 8.91 3.78 7.62
CA GLY A 139 10.12 3.14 8.14
C GLY A 139 9.98 1.62 8.32
N PRO A 140 11.06 0.91 8.62
CA PRO A 140 11.01 -0.52 8.86
C PRO A 140 10.36 -0.85 10.21
N ASP A 141 9.90 -2.09 10.37
CA ASP A 141 9.29 -2.59 11.62
C ASP A 141 8.10 -1.74 12.13
N VAL A 142 7.25 -1.27 11.22
CA VAL A 142 6.07 -0.47 11.56
C VAL A 142 4.79 -1.30 11.51
N TRP A 143 3.93 -1.12 12.50
CA TRP A 143 2.59 -1.71 12.53
C TRP A 143 1.52 -0.63 12.54
N PHE A 144 0.61 -0.69 11.55
CA PHE A 144 -0.63 0.09 11.51
C PHE A 144 -1.81 -0.77 11.95
N GLY A 145 -2.54 -0.35 12.96
CA GLY A 145 -3.84 -0.85 13.32
C GLY A 145 -4.89 -0.58 12.24
N ALA A 146 -6.09 -1.14 12.38
CA ALA A 146 -7.15 -1.01 11.39
C ALA A 146 -7.62 0.45 11.21
N ASN A 147 -8.05 0.78 9.98
CA ASN A 147 -8.68 2.06 9.64
C ASN A 147 -7.80 3.30 9.96
N CYS A 148 -6.49 3.16 9.86
CA CYS A 148 -5.59 4.31 9.96
C CYS A 148 -5.60 5.13 8.67
N THR A 149 -5.51 6.46 8.81
CA THR A 149 -5.27 7.38 7.69
C THR A 149 -3.95 8.09 7.90
N THR A 150 -3.08 8.10 6.89
CA THR A 150 -1.74 8.68 7.03
C THR A 150 -1.39 9.54 5.81
N ILE A 151 -0.98 10.79 6.09
CA ILE A 151 -0.54 11.78 5.10
C ILE A 151 0.88 12.31 5.42
N ALA A 152 1.53 11.74 6.43
CA ALA A 152 2.85 12.14 6.91
C ALA A 152 3.72 10.91 7.16
N ASN A 153 5.05 11.07 7.18
CA ASN A 153 5.99 9.97 7.32
C ASN A 153 5.89 9.31 8.72
N VAL A 154 6.22 8.03 8.76
CA VAL A 154 6.28 7.27 10.00
C VAL A 154 7.65 6.63 10.11
N GLY A 155 8.34 6.90 11.20
CA GLY A 155 9.70 6.41 11.46
C GLY A 155 9.76 4.92 11.76
N GLU A 156 10.98 4.43 11.98
CA GLU A 156 11.27 3.03 12.28
C GLU A 156 10.59 2.57 13.58
N GLY A 157 10.18 1.32 13.64
CA GLY A 157 9.73 0.65 14.86
C GLY A 157 8.46 1.23 15.48
N CYS A 158 7.67 2.00 14.73
CA CYS A 158 6.46 2.65 15.24
C CYS A 158 5.26 1.71 15.30
N VAL A 159 4.34 2.00 16.22
CA VAL A 159 3.01 1.39 16.30
C VAL A 159 1.97 2.50 16.19
N ILE A 160 1.10 2.39 15.19
CA ILE A 160 0.00 3.31 14.95
C ILE A 160 -1.30 2.58 15.32
N GLY A 161 -1.96 3.05 16.38
CA GLY A 161 -3.19 2.42 16.87
C GLY A 161 -4.34 2.55 15.88
N SER A 162 -5.34 1.66 15.99
CA SER A 162 -6.50 1.64 15.08
C SER A 162 -7.25 2.97 15.06
N GLY A 163 -7.76 3.38 13.91
CA GLY A 163 -8.49 4.64 13.73
C GLY A 163 -7.64 5.91 13.82
N THR A 164 -6.33 5.79 13.87
CA THR A 164 -5.43 6.94 14.01
C THR A 164 -5.29 7.71 12.70
N VAL A 165 -5.30 9.06 12.79
CA VAL A 165 -5.06 9.96 11.67
C VAL A 165 -3.71 10.65 11.83
N VAL A 166 -2.72 10.21 11.05
CA VAL A 166 -1.34 10.72 11.09
C VAL A 166 -1.21 11.90 10.14
N VAL A 167 -1.17 13.13 10.69
CA VAL A 167 -1.07 14.38 9.94
C VAL A 167 0.31 15.07 10.09
N LYS A 168 1.14 14.59 11.02
CA LYS A 168 2.52 15.04 11.25
C LYS A 168 3.44 13.82 11.32
N ASP A 169 4.69 13.99 10.94
CA ASP A 169 5.68 12.92 10.96
C ASP A 169 5.80 12.32 12.37
N ILE A 170 5.82 11.00 12.43
CA ILE A 170 5.98 10.25 13.67
C ILE A 170 7.44 9.83 13.78
N PRO A 171 8.17 10.27 14.83
CA PRO A 171 9.56 9.89 15.04
C PRO A 171 9.69 8.41 15.43
N ASP A 172 10.88 7.85 15.19
CA ASP A 172 11.19 6.45 15.42
C ASP A 172 10.77 5.96 16.82
N TRP A 173 10.41 4.68 16.89
CA TRP A 173 10.09 3.95 18.12
C TRP A 173 8.91 4.52 18.91
N SER A 174 7.99 5.19 18.24
CA SER A 174 6.83 5.81 18.86
C SER A 174 5.59 4.91 18.79
N ILE A 175 4.76 4.97 19.84
CA ILE A 175 3.38 4.47 19.82
C ILE A 175 2.47 5.68 19.74
N ALA A 176 1.72 5.81 18.64
CA ALA A 176 0.83 6.94 18.39
C ALA A 176 -0.62 6.47 18.19
N VAL A 177 -1.56 7.23 18.74
CA VAL A 177 -3.00 6.94 18.66
C VAL A 177 -3.80 8.22 18.49
N GLY A 178 -5.00 8.11 17.98
CA GLY A 178 -6.03 9.17 17.99
C GLY A 178 -6.11 9.97 16.68
N ASN A 179 -7.07 10.88 16.63
CA ASN A 179 -7.33 11.80 15.52
C ASN A 179 -7.41 13.24 16.05
N PRO A 180 -6.37 14.08 15.77
CA PRO A 180 -5.09 13.73 15.15
C PRO A 180 -4.20 12.85 16.04
N ALA A 181 -3.25 12.14 15.43
CA ALA A 181 -2.31 11.26 16.12
C ALA A 181 -1.51 11.98 17.21
N LYS A 182 -1.47 11.37 18.41
CA LYS A 182 -0.65 11.80 19.55
C LYS A 182 0.27 10.65 19.96
N ILE A 183 1.54 10.95 20.20
CA ILE A 183 2.50 9.99 20.74
C ILE A 183 2.15 9.78 22.22
N ILE A 184 1.87 8.55 22.60
CA ILE A 184 1.50 8.18 23.98
C ILE A 184 2.69 7.60 24.76
N LYS A 185 3.62 6.94 24.06
CA LYS A 185 4.87 6.46 24.64
C LYS A 185 5.88 6.07 23.57
N LYS A 186 7.10 5.78 23.98
CA LYS A 186 8.15 5.16 23.16
C LYS A 186 8.17 3.64 23.38
N ARG A 187 8.59 2.87 22.34
CA ARG A 187 8.87 1.43 22.46
C ARG A 187 10.24 1.13 23.07
N LYS A 188 11.16 2.09 22.92
CA LYS A 188 12.50 2.11 23.52
C LYS A 188 12.67 3.35 24.37
#